data_dc0e19b4433205797d6a40fea6f5b895
#
_entry.id   dc0e19b4433205797d6a40fea6f5b895
#
_cell.length_a   1.000
_cell.length_b   1.000
_cell.length_c   1.000
_cell.angle_alpha   90.00
_cell.angle_beta   90.00
_cell.angle_gamma   90.00
#
_symmetry.space_group_name_H-M   'P 1'
#
loop_
_entity.id
_entity.type
_entity.pdbx_description
1 polymer ?
#
loop_
_entity_poly.entity_id
_entity_poly.type
_entity_poly.pdbx_seq_one_letter_code
_entity_poly.pdbx_strand_id
1 'polypeptide(L)'
;MSDTPTDSAPAPLPAISPAELFLGFARISVTGFGMILPWARRMIVDEKHWMTAEEFNETYSLAQFLPGPNVVNLSVVFGSRIGGGLGAIAALGGLLGPPALIAAFLSFLYSQFGDATILRGILAGIAAAAIGLMSATIAKMAQPVLSKLIAPAPLIMTATFIAIGVLRLPLVPCLLILAPVSVALAYWWPRQ
;
A
#
# COMPACT_ATOMS: atom_id res chain seq x y z
N MET A 1 -12.60 43.50 -20.89
CA MET A 1 -11.78 42.44 -21.48
C MET A 1 -11.91 41.26 -20.55
N SER A 2 -12.74 40.32 -20.91
CA SER A 2 -13.10 39.14 -20.13
C SER A 2 -12.20 37.99 -20.60
N ASP A 3 -11.18 37.69 -19.81
CA ASP A 3 -10.41 36.45 -19.97
C ASP A 3 -11.26 35.28 -19.47
N THR A 4 -11.93 34.63 -20.40
CA THR A 4 -12.54 33.34 -20.19
C THR A 4 -11.42 32.34 -19.95
N PRO A 5 -11.44 31.54 -18.86
CA PRO A 5 -10.50 30.43 -18.70
C PRO A 5 -10.72 29.46 -19.86
N THR A 6 -9.71 29.32 -20.69
CA THR A 6 -9.69 28.32 -21.76
C THR A 6 -9.78 26.94 -21.07
N ASP A 7 -10.95 26.33 -21.22
CA ASP A 7 -11.20 24.95 -20.87
C ASP A 7 -10.29 24.08 -21.79
N SER A 8 -9.07 23.91 -21.35
CA SER A 8 -8.11 23.04 -22.04
C SER A 8 -8.59 21.61 -21.80
N ALA A 9 -9.19 21.02 -22.84
CA ALA A 9 -9.52 19.60 -22.85
C ALA A 9 -8.30 18.79 -22.36
N PRO A 10 -8.51 17.81 -21.47
CA PRO A 10 -7.43 16.99 -20.94
C PRO A 10 -6.64 16.39 -22.10
N ALA A 11 -5.31 16.50 -22.02
CA ALA A 11 -4.42 15.95 -23.05
C ALA A 11 -4.76 14.47 -23.25
N PRO A 12 -4.76 13.97 -24.51
CA PRO A 12 -5.08 12.58 -24.78
C PRO A 12 -4.06 11.69 -24.02
N LEU A 13 -4.58 10.78 -23.22
CA LEU A 13 -3.76 9.82 -22.46
C LEU A 13 -2.87 9.04 -23.44
N PRO A 14 -1.59 8.82 -23.12
CA PRO A 14 -0.69 8.08 -24.00
C PRO A 14 -1.27 6.67 -24.24
N ALA A 15 -1.19 6.20 -25.49
CA ALA A 15 -1.59 4.85 -25.87
C ALA A 15 -0.59 3.84 -25.29
N ILE A 16 -0.80 3.42 -24.04
CA ILE A 16 0.05 2.46 -23.33
C ILE A 16 -0.47 1.07 -23.62
N SER A 17 0.41 0.16 -24.04
CA SER A 17 0.02 -1.22 -24.29
C SER A 17 -0.30 -1.96 -22.97
N PRO A 18 -1.22 -2.93 -22.97
CA PRO A 18 -1.48 -3.76 -21.79
C PRO A 18 -0.22 -4.50 -21.29
N ALA A 19 0.70 -4.85 -22.21
CA ALA A 19 1.97 -5.49 -21.84
C ALA A 19 2.89 -4.53 -21.08
N GLU A 20 2.94 -3.26 -21.44
CA GLU A 20 3.71 -2.25 -20.70
C GLU A 20 3.15 -1.98 -19.34
N LEU A 21 1.81 -1.94 -19.20
CA LEU A 21 1.13 -1.85 -17.91
C LEU A 21 1.48 -3.05 -17.02
N PHE A 22 1.35 -4.25 -17.55
CA PHE A 22 1.71 -5.47 -16.83
C PHE A 22 3.17 -5.44 -16.35
N LEU A 23 4.13 -5.17 -17.23
CA LEU A 23 5.56 -5.15 -16.89
C LEU A 23 5.91 -4.04 -15.90
N GLY A 24 5.30 -2.86 -16.04
CA GLY A 24 5.49 -1.76 -15.10
C GLY A 24 5.06 -2.14 -13.68
N PHE A 25 3.84 -2.66 -13.54
CA PHE A 25 3.33 -3.09 -12.24
C PHE A 25 4.04 -4.35 -11.71
N ALA A 26 4.45 -5.28 -12.57
CA ALA A 26 5.25 -6.45 -12.19
C ALA A 26 6.60 -6.04 -11.60
N ARG A 27 7.27 -5.06 -12.21
CA ARG A 27 8.53 -4.51 -11.68
C ARG A 27 8.34 -3.91 -10.29
N ILE A 28 7.29 -3.10 -10.10
CA ILE A 28 7.00 -2.49 -8.79
C ILE A 28 6.69 -3.56 -7.74
N SER A 29 5.94 -4.60 -8.09
CA SER A 29 5.56 -5.65 -7.14
C SER A 29 6.75 -6.44 -6.61
N VAL A 30 7.80 -6.58 -7.40
CA VAL A 30 9.03 -7.29 -7.01
C VAL A 30 10.02 -6.36 -6.30
N THR A 31 10.11 -5.08 -6.70
CA THR A 31 11.11 -4.14 -6.16
C THR A 31 10.59 -3.30 -5.01
N GLY A 32 9.28 -3.09 -4.91
CA GLY A 32 8.63 -2.14 -4.01
C GLY A 32 8.37 -2.66 -2.59
N PHE A 33 9.23 -3.50 -2.03
CA PHE A 33 9.06 -4.09 -0.69
C PHE A 33 8.63 -3.06 0.37
N GLY A 34 7.39 -3.18 0.87
CA GLY A 34 6.86 -2.37 1.97
C GLY A 34 6.46 -0.93 1.60
N MET A 35 6.80 -0.42 0.41
CA MET A 35 6.52 0.94 -0.02
C MET A 35 6.08 1.02 -1.49
N ILE A 36 5.10 0.19 -1.87
CA ILE A 36 4.65 0.06 -3.26
C ILE A 36 4.12 1.39 -3.82
N LEU A 37 3.42 2.21 -3.02
CA LEU A 37 2.83 3.47 -3.49
C LEU A 37 3.87 4.50 -3.97
N PRO A 38 4.95 4.80 -3.23
CA PRO A 38 6.02 5.66 -3.74
C PRO A 38 6.68 5.15 -5.02
N TRP A 39 6.87 3.84 -5.15
CA TRP A 39 7.41 3.23 -6.36
C TRP A 39 6.43 3.32 -7.53
N ALA A 40 5.13 3.15 -7.29
CA ALA A 40 4.10 3.33 -8.31
C ALA A 40 4.06 4.78 -8.79
N ARG A 41 4.08 5.76 -7.88
CA ARG A 41 4.14 7.17 -8.23
C ARG A 41 5.38 7.49 -9.06
N ARG A 42 6.55 7.06 -8.58
CA ARG A 42 7.81 7.26 -9.30
C ARG A 42 7.76 6.67 -10.72
N MET A 43 7.30 5.44 -10.87
CA MET A 43 7.20 4.78 -12.18
C MET A 43 6.22 5.51 -13.10
N ILE A 44 5.02 5.87 -12.60
CA ILE A 44 3.96 6.44 -13.42
C ILE A 44 4.27 7.89 -13.80
N VAL A 45 4.75 8.70 -12.84
CA VAL A 45 4.95 10.15 -13.01
C VAL A 45 6.38 10.46 -13.47
N ASP A 46 7.39 9.95 -12.75
CA ASP A 46 8.76 10.43 -12.91
C ASP A 46 9.55 9.64 -13.98
N GLU A 47 9.33 8.32 -14.10
CA GLU A 47 10.10 7.47 -15.04
C GLU A 47 9.40 7.32 -16.40
N LYS A 48 8.08 7.05 -16.39
CA LYS A 48 7.31 6.74 -17.60
C LYS A 48 6.53 7.93 -18.14
N HIS A 49 6.32 8.97 -17.33
CA HIS A 49 5.53 10.14 -17.69
C HIS A 49 4.14 9.77 -18.25
N TRP A 50 3.51 8.73 -17.68
CA TRP A 50 2.20 8.24 -18.10
C TRP A 50 1.06 9.16 -17.65
N MET A 51 1.29 9.96 -16.60
CA MET A 51 0.41 11.03 -16.15
C MET A 51 1.20 12.09 -15.35
N THR A 52 0.60 13.25 -15.19
CA THR A 52 1.14 14.31 -14.34
C THR A 52 1.01 13.96 -12.86
N ALA A 53 1.69 14.72 -12.00
CA ALA A 53 1.59 14.53 -10.55
C ALA A 53 0.18 14.85 -10.02
N GLU A 54 -0.50 15.83 -10.64
CA GLU A 54 -1.88 16.21 -10.33
C GLU A 54 -2.84 15.09 -10.69
N GLU A 55 -2.77 14.57 -11.90
CA GLU A 55 -3.60 13.44 -12.37
C GLU A 55 -3.38 12.18 -11.54
N PHE A 56 -2.14 11.93 -11.10
CA PHE A 56 -1.83 10.82 -10.20
C PHE A 56 -2.54 10.99 -8.85
N ASN A 57 -2.49 12.18 -8.26
CA ASN A 57 -3.15 12.47 -6.99
C ASN A 57 -4.67 12.33 -7.08
N GLU A 58 -5.28 12.80 -8.18
CA GLU A 58 -6.71 12.61 -8.45
C GLU A 58 -7.06 11.12 -8.57
N THR A 59 -6.30 10.38 -9.39
CA THR A 59 -6.49 8.94 -9.60
C THR A 59 -6.34 8.16 -8.29
N TYR A 60 -5.34 8.53 -7.49
CA TYR A 60 -5.12 7.91 -6.18
C TYR A 60 -6.24 8.23 -5.19
N SER A 61 -6.73 9.48 -5.20
CA SER A 61 -7.87 9.87 -4.36
C SER A 61 -9.12 9.06 -4.72
N LEU A 62 -9.41 8.88 -6.00
CA LEU A 62 -10.51 8.01 -6.46
C LEU A 62 -10.33 6.56 -6.01
N ALA A 63 -9.10 6.04 -6.08
CA ALA A 63 -8.78 4.68 -5.65
C ALA A 63 -9.03 4.47 -4.14
N GLN A 64 -8.90 5.51 -3.31
CA GLN A 64 -9.13 5.42 -1.87
C GLN A 64 -10.61 5.26 -1.49
N PHE A 65 -11.56 5.66 -2.35
CA PHE A 65 -12.98 5.43 -2.12
C PHE A 65 -13.41 3.96 -2.31
N LEU A 66 -12.60 3.18 -3.01
CA LEU A 66 -12.88 1.77 -3.24
C LEU A 66 -12.46 0.94 -2.00
N PRO A 67 -13.29 0.00 -1.54
CA PRO A 67 -12.89 -0.90 -0.46
C PRO A 67 -11.78 -1.84 -0.94
N GLY A 68 -10.71 -1.97 -0.15
CA GLY A 68 -9.58 -2.84 -0.44
C GLY A 68 -8.21 -2.15 -0.29
N PRO A 69 -7.13 -2.86 -0.60
CA PRO A 69 -5.78 -2.30 -0.52
C PRO A 69 -5.58 -1.16 -1.52
N ASN A 70 -5.19 0.01 -1.04
CA ASN A 70 -5.09 1.24 -1.84
C ASN A 70 -4.28 1.10 -3.13
N VAL A 71 -3.20 0.33 -3.10
CA VAL A 71 -2.33 0.16 -4.29
C VAL A 71 -2.96 -0.79 -5.31
N VAL A 72 -3.71 -1.79 -4.86
CA VAL A 72 -4.50 -2.67 -5.75
C VAL A 72 -5.58 -1.85 -6.43
N ASN A 73 -6.34 -1.05 -5.66
CA ASN A 73 -7.35 -0.14 -6.20
C ASN A 73 -6.74 0.85 -7.20
N LEU A 74 -5.58 1.45 -6.86
CA LEU A 74 -4.85 2.34 -7.77
C LEU A 74 -4.50 1.63 -9.09
N SER A 75 -3.99 0.39 -9.05
CA SER A 75 -3.64 -0.35 -10.27
C SER A 75 -4.85 -0.59 -11.17
N VAL A 76 -6.00 -0.90 -10.59
CA VAL A 76 -7.26 -1.10 -11.32
C VAL A 76 -7.77 0.20 -11.91
N VAL A 77 -7.85 1.28 -11.10
CA VAL A 77 -8.34 2.59 -11.56
C VAL A 77 -7.43 3.16 -12.64
N PHE A 78 -6.11 3.14 -12.42
CA PHE A 78 -5.13 3.59 -13.39
C PHE A 78 -5.18 2.77 -14.69
N GLY A 79 -5.16 1.45 -14.58
CA GLY A 79 -5.23 0.56 -15.73
C GLY A 79 -6.52 0.73 -16.53
N SER A 80 -7.67 0.93 -15.84
CA SER A 80 -8.95 1.15 -16.50
C SER A 80 -9.02 2.50 -17.22
N ARG A 81 -8.41 3.55 -16.70
CA ARG A 81 -8.36 4.88 -17.34
C ARG A 81 -7.56 4.84 -18.65
N ILE A 82 -6.51 4.04 -18.72
CA ILE A 82 -5.58 4.01 -19.87
C ILE A 82 -6.01 2.97 -20.92
N GLY A 83 -6.32 1.74 -20.49
CA GLY A 83 -6.58 0.62 -21.39
C GLY A 83 -7.94 -0.06 -21.18
N GLY A 84 -8.88 0.62 -20.52
CA GLY A 84 -10.19 0.04 -20.22
C GLY A 84 -10.07 -1.25 -19.38
N GLY A 85 -10.96 -2.20 -19.60
CA GLY A 85 -10.98 -3.46 -18.83
C GLY A 85 -9.69 -4.30 -19.00
N LEU A 86 -9.11 -4.31 -20.19
CA LEU A 86 -7.85 -5.03 -20.45
C LEU A 86 -6.67 -4.37 -19.74
N GLY A 87 -6.64 -3.04 -19.70
CA GLY A 87 -5.64 -2.28 -18.95
C GLY A 87 -5.72 -2.54 -17.44
N ALA A 88 -6.93 -2.60 -16.89
CA ALA A 88 -7.17 -2.94 -15.48
C ALA A 88 -6.65 -4.34 -15.13
N ILE A 89 -7.00 -5.34 -15.96
CA ILE A 89 -6.55 -6.72 -15.78
C ILE A 89 -5.02 -6.82 -15.90
N ALA A 90 -4.43 -6.13 -16.86
CA ALA A 90 -2.98 -6.13 -17.07
C ALA A 90 -2.24 -5.50 -15.88
N ALA A 91 -2.68 -4.34 -15.40
CA ALA A 91 -2.07 -3.66 -14.26
C ALA A 91 -2.22 -4.48 -12.97
N LEU A 92 -3.41 -5.03 -12.71
CA LEU A 92 -3.68 -5.90 -11.57
C LEU A 92 -2.87 -7.20 -11.64
N GLY A 93 -2.84 -7.83 -12.81
CA GLY A 93 -2.07 -9.05 -13.06
C GLY A 93 -0.58 -8.83 -12.87
N GLY A 94 -0.04 -7.68 -13.33
CA GLY A 94 1.33 -7.29 -13.09
C GLY A 94 1.63 -7.08 -11.61
N LEU A 95 0.72 -6.45 -10.87
CA LEU A 95 0.92 -6.18 -9.45
C LEU A 95 0.87 -7.46 -8.59
N LEU A 96 -0.09 -8.33 -8.82
CA LEU A 96 -0.33 -9.52 -8.00
C LEU A 96 0.32 -10.79 -8.55
N GLY A 97 0.54 -10.87 -9.87
CA GLY A 97 1.04 -12.09 -10.54
C GLY A 97 2.41 -12.53 -10.03
N PRO A 98 3.46 -11.71 -10.10
CA PRO A 98 4.78 -12.12 -9.67
C PRO A 98 4.85 -12.58 -8.20
N PRO A 99 4.31 -11.86 -7.20
CA PRO A 99 4.27 -12.33 -5.83
C PRO A 99 3.49 -13.65 -5.66
N ALA A 100 2.35 -13.78 -6.37
CA ALA A 100 1.55 -15.00 -6.31
C ALA A 100 2.31 -16.21 -6.91
N LEU A 101 3.00 -16.02 -8.03
CA LEU A 101 3.83 -17.06 -8.63
C LEU A 101 5.00 -17.46 -7.73
N ILE A 102 5.67 -16.49 -7.11
CA ILE A 102 6.74 -16.76 -6.13
C ILE A 102 6.19 -17.57 -4.95
N ALA A 103 5.05 -17.16 -4.39
CA ALA A 103 4.43 -17.87 -3.28
C ALA A 103 4.00 -19.30 -3.66
N ALA A 104 3.40 -19.48 -4.85
CA ALA A 104 3.02 -20.78 -5.35
C ALA A 104 4.24 -21.68 -5.59
N PHE A 105 5.32 -21.14 -6.16
CA PHE A 105 6.56 -21.87 -6.38
C PHE A 105 7.22 -22.29 -5.06
N LEU A 106 7.30 -21.40 -4.09
CA LEU A 106 7.84 -21.73 -2.76
C LEU A 106 6.98 -22.79 -2.04
N SER A 107 5.66 -22.69 -2.18
CA SER A 107 4.73 -23.69 -1.63
C SER A 107 4.92 -25.06 -2.28
N PHE A 108 5.09 -25.10 -3.60
CA PHE A 108 5.41 -26.32 -4.34
C PHE A 108 6.74 -26.94 -3.90
N LEU A 109 7.79 -26.12 -3.78
CA LEU A 109 9.08 -26.62 -3.27
C LEU A 109 8.93 -27.19 -1.85
N TYR A 110 8.17 -26.51 -1.00
CA TYR A 110 7.94 -26.98 0.37
C TYR A 110 7.18 -28.31 0.39
N SER A 111 6.19 -28.51 -0.50
CA SER A 111 5.45 -29.77 -0.57
C SER A 111 6.29 -30.96 -1.03
N GLN A 112 7.31 -30.71 -1.88
CA GLN A 112 8.21 -31.75 -2.39
C GLN A 112 9.42 -32.03 -1.49
N PHE A 113 9.95 -31.00 -0.87
CA PHE A 113 11.23 -31.04 -0.16
C PHE A 113 11.15 -30.53 1.29
N GLY A 114 9.94 -30.44 1.86
CA GLY A 114 9.71 -29.84 3.18
C GLY A 114 10.43 -30.52 4.34
N ASP A 115 10.88 -31.77 4.17
CA ASP A 115 11.70 -32.49 5.16
C ASP A 115 13.18 -32.14 5.09
N ALA A 116 13.62 -31.47 4.02
CA ALA A 116 15.03 -31.07 3.91
C ALA A 116 15.32 -29.91 4.90
N THR A 117 16.25 -30.16 5.81
CA THR A 117 16.67 -29.19 6.84
C THR A 117 17.13 -27.86 6.25
N ILE A 118 17.77 -27.90 5.07
CA ILE A 118 18.25 -26.72 4.35
C ILE A 118 17.06 -25.85 3.89
N LEU A 119 16.01 -26.45 3.32
CA LEU A 119 14.83 -25.71 2.84
C LEU A 119 14.09 -25.05 4.01
N ARG A 120 13.92 -25.77 5.12
CA ARG A 120 13.33 -25.19 6.35
C ARG A 120 14.14 -24.01 6.86
N GLY A 121 15.47 -24.09 6.85
CA GLY A 121 16.37 -23.01 7.25
C GLY A 121 16.23 -21.76 6.36
N ILE A 122 16.17 -21.94 5.03
CA ILE A 122 15.97 -20.85 4.07
C ILE A 122 14.61 -20.16 4.29
N LEU A 123 13.53 -20.96 4.39
CA LEU A 123 12.18 -20.41 4.61
C LEU A 123 12.06 -19.68 5.97
N ALA A 124 12.67 -20.23 7.01
CA ALA A 124 12.72 -19.57 8.32
C ALA A 124 13.50 -18.24 8.25
N GLY A 125 14.60 -18.19 7.51
CA GLY A 125 15.36 -16.96 7.26
C GLY A 125 14.55 -15.90 6.51
N ILE A 126 13.82 -16.29 5.46
CA ILE A 126 12.93 -15.39 4.72
C ILE A 126 11.80 -14.87 5.62
N ALA A 127 11.19 -15.74 6.43
CA ALA A 127 10.15 -15.34 7.38
C ALA A 127 10.68 -14.37 8.43
N ALA A 128 11.86 -14.62 8.99
CA ALA A 128 12.50 -13.74 9.96
C ALA A 128 12.84 -12.37 9.34
N ALA A 129 13.34 -12.34 8.10
CA ALA A 129 13.61 -11.10 7.38
C ALA A 129 12.32 -10.30 7.09
N ALA A 130 11.24 -10.99 6.71
CA ALA A 130 9.93 -10.35 6.50
C ALA A 130 9.38 -9.73 7.79
N ILE A 131 9.46 -10.45 8.92
CA ILE A 131 9.06 -9.94 10.24
C ILE A 131 9.91 -8.73 10.63
N GLY A 132 11.23 -8.78 10.40
CA GLY A 132 12.12 -7.65 10.66
C GLY A 132 11.76 -6.41 9.84
N LEU A 133 11.46 -6.57 8.55
CA LEU A 133 11.06 -5.48 7.66
C LEU A 133 9.70 -4.89 8.07
N MET A 134 8.73 -5.72 8.43
CA MET A 134 7.44 -5.26 8.96
C MET A 134 7.62 -4.48 10.26
N SER A 135 8.43 -4.99 11.19
CA SER A 135 8.72 -4.32 12.45
C SER A 135 9.41 -2.96 12.24
N ALA A 136 10.37 -2.89 11.30
CA ALA A 136 11.03 -1.64 10.94
C ALA A 136 10.06 -0.63 10.32
N THR A 137 9.12 -1.09 9.49
CA THR A 137 8.09 -0.24 8.89
C THR A 137 7.14 0.31 9.96
N ILE A 138 6.68 -0.53 10.88
CA ILE A 138 5.84 -0.13 12.03
C ILE A 138 6.59 0.89 12.90
N ALA A 139 7.87 0.66 13.21
CA ALA A 139 8.69 1.58 13.99
C ALA A 139 8.84 2.95 13.30
N LYS A 140 9.07 2.97 11.97
CA LYS A 140 9.09 4.22 11.19
C LYS A 140 7.76 4.96 11.22
N MET A 141 6.64 4.26 11.11
CA MET A 141 5.30 4.87 11.19
C MET A 141 4.97 5.38 12.60
N ALA A 142 5.47 4.71 13.64
CA ALA A 142 5.29 5.14 15.03
C ALA A 142 6.18 6.34 15.41
N GLN A 143 7.34 6.50 14.78
CA GLN A 143 8.31 7.54 15.10
C GLN A 143 7.73 8.97 15.16
N PRO A 144 6.94 9.48 14.19
CA PRO A 144 6.37 10.82 14.25
C PRO A 144 5.31 10.97 15.35
N VAL A 145 4.66 9.87 15.78
CA VAL A 145 3.70 9.86 16.88
C VAL A 145 4.40 9.90 18.23
N LEU A 146 5.53 9.19 18.35
CA LEU A 146 6.34 9.14 19.56
C LEU A 146 7.20 10.38 19.75
N SER A 147 7.69 11.01 18.65
CA SER A 147 8.53 12.20 18.71
C SER A 147 7.75 13.46 19.12
N LYS A 148 6.47 13.52 18.78
CA LYS A 148 5.55 14.53 19.32
C LYS A 148 4.98 14.00 20.62
N LEU A 149 5.70 14.14 21.73
CA LEU A 149 5.27 13.75 23.10
C LEU A 149 4.03 14.52 23.60
N ILE A 150 3.06 14.75 22.72
CA ILE A 150 1.76 15.32 23.03
C ILE A 150 0.92 14.17 23.58
N ALA A 151 0.79 14.14 24.84
CA ALA A 151 0.43 13.07 25.74
C ALA A 151 -0.71 12.09 25.42
N PRO A 152 -1.78 12.27 24.61
CA PRO A 152 -2.73 11.18 24.45
C PRO A 152 -2.29 10.10 23.45
N ALA A 153 -1.48 10.46 22.43
CA ALA A 153 -1.15 9.55 21.33
C ALA A 153 -0.32 8.30 21.75
N PRO A 154 0.78 8.41 22.51
CA PRO A 154 1.54 7.23 22.94
C PRO A 154 0.76 6.36 23.92
N LEU A 155 -0.10 6.98 24.76
CA LEU A 155 -0.96 6.23 25.71
C LEU A 155 -1.98 5.37 24.94
N ILE A 156 -2.65 5.95 23.94
CA ILE A 156 -3.62 5.24 23.11
C ILE A 156 -2.94 4.14 22.29
N MET A 157 -1.76 4.42 21.74
CA MET A 157 -0.97 3.43 20.98
C MET A 157 -0.61 2.23 21.88
N THR A 158 -0.14 2.48 23.10
CA THR A 158 0.18 1.44 24.09
C THR A 158 -1.06 0.66 24.52
N ALA A 159 -2.16 1.36 24.80
CA ALA A 159 -3.44 0.73 25.16
C ALA A 159 -3.96 -0.18 24.04
N THR A 160 -3.89 0.29 22.77
CA THR A 160 -4.28 -0.50 21.60
C THR A 160 -3.40 -1.73 21.44
N PHE A 161 -2.08 -1.57 21.61
CA PHE A 161 -1.15 -2.69 21.55
C PHE A 161 -1.42 -3.74 22.62
N ILE A 162 -1.68 -3.32 23.86
CA ILE A 162 -2.03 -4.24 24.96
C ILE A 162 -3.36 -4.92 24.67
N ALA A 163 -4.39 -4.17 24.25
CA ALA A 163 -5.72 -4.72 24.03
C ALA A 163 -5.73 -5.77 22.90
N ILE A 164 -5.07 -5.50 21.80
CA ILE A 164 -5.09 -6.39 20.63
C ILE A 164 -3.93 -7.39 20.68
N GLY A 165 -2.71 -6.95 21.04
CA GLY A 165 -1.52 -7.79 21.02
C GLY A 165 -1.42 -8.75 22.19
N VAL A 166 -1.74 -8.31 23.42
CA VAL A 166 -1.61 -9.12 24.65
C VAL A 166 -2.94 -9.79 24.99
N LEU A 167 -4.03 -9.00 25.08
CA LEU A 167 -5.35 -9.51 25.46
C LEU A 167 -6.09 -10.21 24.31
N ARG A 168 -5.58 -10.11 23.07
CA ARG A 168 -6.13 -10.73 21.85
C ARG A 168 -7.61 -10.42 21.64
N LEU A 169 -8.04 -9.23 22.03
CA LEU A 169 -9.41 -8.80 21.80
C LEU A 169 -9.68 -8.62 20.30
N PRO A 170 -10.91 -8.89 19.83
CA PRO A 170 -11.24 -8.69 18.42
C PRO A 170 -11.07 -7.22 18.02
N LEU A 171 -10.52 -6.99 16.84
CA LEU A 171 -10.09 -5.67 16.33
C LEU A 171 -11.26 -4.68 16.27
N VAL A 172 -12.44 -5.12 15.83
CA VAL A 172 -13.61 -4.25 15.60
C VAL A 172 -14.11 -3.57 16.87
N PRO A 173 -14.39 -4.27 17.99
CA PRO A 173 -14.81 -3.61 19.22
C PRO A 173 -13.69 -2.73 19.82
N CYS A 174 -12.43 -3.14 19.72
CA CYS A 174 -11.32 -2.28 20.16
C CYS A 174 -11.29 -0.95 19.40
N LEU A 175 -11.49 -0.99 18.08
CA LEU A 175 -11.52 0.20 17.24
C LEU A 175 -12.71 1.10 17.56
N LEU A 176 -13.90 0.52 17.76
CA LEU A 176 -15.11 1.26 18.10
C LEU A 176 -15.03 1.97 19.46
N ILE A 177 -14.27 1.43 20.40
CA ILE A 177 -14.09 2.04 21.73
C ILE A 177 -12.91 3.03 21.72
N LEU A 178 -11.75 2.63 21.19
CA LEU A 178 -10.54 3.43 21.26
C LEU A 178 -10.55 4.62 20.28
N ALA A 179 -11.25 4.53 19.13
CA ALA A 179 -11.32 5.64 18.19
C ALA A 179 -12.07 6.85 18.77
N PRO A 180 -13.31 6.73 19.31
CA PRO A 180 -13.99 7.87 19.92
C PRO A 180 -13.26 8.39 21.17
N VAL A 181 -12.66 7.49 21.98
CA VAL A 181 -11.84 7.89 23.14
C VAL A 181 -10.63 8.71 22.70
N SER A 182 -9.97 8.31 21.61
CA SER A 182 -8.82 9.03 21.07
C SER A 182 -9.19 10.42 20.55
N VAL A 183 -10.33 10.53 19.87
CA VAL A 183 -10.85 11.80 19.38
C VAL A 183 -11.25 12.71 20.56
N ALA A 184 -11.94 12.19 21.56
CA ALA A 184 -12.33 12.93 22.74
C ALA A 184 -11.09 13.46 23.51
N LEU A 185 -10.09 12.60 23.74
CA LEU A 185 -8.83 13.00 24.37
C LEU A 185 -8.07 14.05 23.56
N ALA A 186 -8.03 13.92 22.23
CA ALA A 186 -7.39 14.88 21.37
C ALA A 186 -8.13 16.24 21.34
N TYR A 187 -9.44 16.23 21.53
CA TYR A 187 -10.24 17.46 21.61
C TYR A 187 -10.09 18.19 22.95
N TRP A 188 -10.00 17.44 24.04
CA TRP A 188 -9.88 17.98 25.40
C TRP A 188 -8.45 18.39 25.79
N TRP A 189 -7.44 17.92 25.03
CA TRP A 189 -6.06 18.25 25.33
C TRP A 189 -5.69 19.61 24.74
N PRO A 190 -5.25 20.57 25.57
CA PRO A 190 -4.92 21.91 25.07
C PRO A 190 -3.77 21.83 24.06
N ARG A 191 -4.02 22.35 22.88
CA ARG A 191 -2.97 22.57 21.86
C ARG A 191 -2.03 23.65 22.38
N GLN A 192 -0.87 23.24 22.88
CA GLN A 192 0.25 24.13 23.10
C GLN A 192 1.08 24.23 21.83
#